data_95ca8d716bf18962e2f8dfa328489457
#
_entry.id   95ca8d716bf18962e2f8dfa328489457
#
_cell.length_a   1.000
_cell.length_b   1.000
_cell.length_c   1.000
_cell.angle_alpha   90.00
_cell.angle_beta   90.00
_cell.angle_gamma   90.00
#
_symmetry.space_group_name_H-M   'P 1'
#
loop_
_entity.id
_entity.type
_entity.pdbx_description
1 polymer ?
#
loop_
_entity_poly.entity_id
_entity_poly.type
_entity_poly.pdbx_seq_one_letter_code
_entity_poly.pdbx_strand_id
1 'polypeptide(L)'
;SFMKIRDRFSWNHSDLDYAAVEGMSYRTDTVNRFSGGYYYESGSKRYYIDLTDSLKTGSPLCFSPDSRGWTNMLELTGDFKTGIVGHKYILGFTYSYFNYTQYNGWNEGDVWGPGLNQLVSLHNPQLVRNWWDYKYSKASIRDWRTSGLYIHDVIDINNKWKAMGSARMDFYNYRTATAKVKDGRQEYDEADRSEWKKVKTSAFTGRAGLVYIPVEEISLYASFGSHFKPYNTMYSSRVIYLDRNGKRFNPSKDGGEVFKPEKGYQAEIGVRYMWADRIDFSGSVYYIRKNNVVKNLGTQEEKDETTGEMVQKTIQAQVGTADSRGFDLELTVHPVSTLAVTGGLGWQDYRIRKINQSKDYPEYTDPGKNVRATGIPRTTFYVYADYTIPKGLLKNLSFHLSGTFQDKIFTDVANRVYNPALFLVDGGLFYTIKQKVTLALNVDNLFDKEY
;
A
#
# COMPACT_ATOMS: atom_id res chain seq x y z
N SER A 1 -11.14 -38.97 -12.96
CA SER A 1 -11.10 -37.69 -12.26
C SER A 1 -10.93 -37.95 -10.77
N PHE A 2 -9.86 -37.47 -10.19
CA PHE A 2 -9.65 -37.55 -8.73
C PHE A 2 -10.04 -36.21 -8.09
N MET A 3 -11.12 -36.28 -7.32
CA MET A 3 -11.49 -35.20 -6.44
C MET A 3 -10.58 -35.22 -5.21
N LYS A 4 -9.98 -34.08 -4.86
CA LYS A 4 -9.09 -33.93 -3.71
C LYS A 4 -9.68 -32.90 -2.76
N ILE A 5 -9.70 -33.22 -1.48
CA ILE A 5 -10.03 -32.28 -0.41
C ILE A 5 -8.70 -31.84 0.21
N ARG A 6 -8.55 -30.55 0.37
CA ARG A 6 -7.43 -29.94 1.05
C ARG A 6 -7.96 -29.04 2.16
N ASP A 7 -7.46 -29.26 3.35
CA ASP A 7 -7.68 -28.38 4.48
C ASP A 7 -6.35 -27.74 4.89
N ARG A 8 -6.37 -26.42 5.12
CA ARG A 8 -5.23 -25.68 5.63
C ARG A 8 -5.67 -24.86 6.81
N PHE A 9 -5.02 -25.10 7.92
CA PHE A 9 -5.14 -24.27 9.09
C PHE A 9 -3.84 -23.51 9.31
N SER A 10 -3.94 -22.22 9.57
CA SER A 10 -2.82 -21.39 9.98
C SER A 10 -3.20 -20.59 11.22
N TRP A 11 -2.26 -20.47 12.13
CA TRP A 11 -2.35 -19.64 13.30
C TRP A 11 -1.13 -18.73 13.38
N ASN A 12 -1.33 -17.50 13.82
CA ASN A 12 -0.26 -16.55 14.03
C ASN A 12 -0.48 -15.75 15.32
N HIS A 13 0.61 -15.45 15.98
CA HIS A 13 0.70 -14.49 17.05
C HIS A 13 1.87 -13.56 16.77
N SER A 14 1.68 -12.28 16.97
CA SER A 14 2.73 -11.28 16.85
C SER A 14 2.50 -10.21 17.91
N ASP A 15 3.54 -9.90 18.62
CA ASP A 15 3.63 -8.77 19.54
C ASP A 15 4.80 -7.87 19.13
N LEU A 16 4.66 -6.61 19.38
CA LEU A 16 5.68 -5.60 19.10
C LEU A 16 5.66 -4.56 20.22
N ASP A 17 6.84 -4.18 20.66
CA ASP A 17 7.03 -3.00 21.49
C ASP A 17 7.78 -1.95 20.68
N TYR A 18 7.13 -0.83 20.45
CA TYR A 18 7.67 0.25 19.64
C TYR A 18 7.65 1.55 20.41
N ALA A 19 8.81 2.19 20.46
CA ALA A 19 8.94 3.55 20.93
C ALA A 19 9.87 4.32 20.00
N ALA A 20 9.45 5.49 19.60
CA ALA A 20 10.23 6.33 18.68
C ALA A 20 9.93 7.80 18.86
N VAL A 21 10.89 8.61 18.45
CA VAL A 21 10.69 10.00 18.13
C VAL A 21 10.61 10.10 16.61
N GLU A 22 9.43 10.35 16.09
CA GLU A 22 9.23 10.47 14.65
C GLU A 22 9.64 11.88 14.19
N GLY A 23 10.38 11.95 13.09
CA GLY A 23 10.63 13.21 12.42
C GLY A 23 9.30 13.78 11.90
N MET A 24 9.00 15.05 12.20
CA MET A 24 7.88 15.71 11.55
C MET A 24 8.28 16.05 10.14
N SER A 25 7.76 15.29 9.16
CA SER A 25 7.69 15.81 7.81
C SER A 25 6.76 17.02 7.84
N TYR A 26 7.28 18.19 7.49
CA TYR A 26 6.42 19.35 7.32
C TYR A 26 5.34 19.03 6.28
N ARG A 27 4.10 19.21 6.67
CA ARG A 27 3.01 19.08 5.72
C ARG A 27 3.16 20.19 4.70
N THR A 28 3.22 19.82 3.43
CA THR A 28 3.42 20.73 2.32
C THR A 28 2.29 21.73 2.13
N ASP A 29 1.11 21.45 2.71
CA ASP A 29 -0.03 22.35 2.77
C ASP A 29 0.08 23.45 3.85
N THR A 30 1.00 23.26 4.82
CA THR A 30 1.23 24.20 5.93
C THR A 30 2.58 24.90 5.87
N VAL A 31 3.46 24.49 4.95
CA VAL A 31 4.81 25.01 4.81
C VAL A 31 4.91 25.82 3.52
N ASN A 32 5.26 27.07 3.66
CA ASN A 32 5.47 27.98 2.55
C ASN A 32 6.97 28.12 2.26
N ARG A 33 7.35 28.02 1.00
CA ARG A 33 8.72 28.23 0.55
C ARG A 33 8.96 29.71 0.29
N PHE A 34 10.10 30.20 0.71
CA PHE A 34 10.63 31.51 0.35
C PHE A 34 12.07 31.39 -0.15
N SER A 35 12.67 32.46 -0.68
CA SER A 35 14.00 32.40 -1.31
C SER A 35 15.14 31.97 -0.38
N GLY A 36 14.94 31.92 0.93
CA GLY A 36 15.93 31.53 1.94
C GLY A 36 15.54 30.33 2.79
N GLY A 37 14.49 29.60 2.44
CA GLY A 37 14.08 28.44 3.25
C GLY A 37 12.59 28.18 3.26
N TYR A 38 12.06 27.77 4.40
CA TYR A 38 10.64 27.44 4.62
C TYR A 38 10.10 28.17 5.85
N TYR A 39 8.81 28.42 5.86
CA TYR A 39 8.11 28.91 7.03
C TYR A 39 6.73 28.27 7.16
N TYR A 40 6.21 28.19 8.38
CA TYR A 40 4.82 27.86 8.64
C TYR A 40 4.14 28.99 9.42
N GLU A 41 2.84 29.09 9.29
CA GLU A 41 2.04 30.09 9.99
C GLU A 41 1.25 29.40 11.13
N SER A 42 1.27 30.02 12.30
CA SER A 42 0.42 29.63 13.42
C SER A 42 -0.22 30.89 13.99
N GLY A 43 -1.51 31.04 13.77
CA GLY A 43 -2.21 32.29 14.02
C GLY A 43 -1.67 33.41 13.12
N SER A 44 -1.33 34.56 13.69
CA SER A 44 -0.74 35.67 12.96
C SER A 44 0.80 35.68 12.89
N LYS A 45 1.46 34.64 13.40
CA LYS A 45 2.93 34.57 13.46
C LYS A 45 3.48 33.62 12.41
N ARG A 46 4.57 34.06 11.76
CA ARG A 46 5.39 33.22 10.87
C ARG A 46 6.56 32.66 11.65
N TYR A 47 6.79 31.37 11.48
CA TYR A 47 7.93 30.64 12.06
C TYR A 47 8.80 30.16 10.90
N TYR A 48 9.98 30.76 10.78
CA TYR A 48 10.94 30.39 9.76
C TYR A 48 11.68 29.12 10.16
N ILE A 49 11.92 28.25 9.19
CA ILE A 49 12.58 26.97 9.37
C ILE A 49 13.82 26.96 8.52
N ASP A 50 14.94 26.85 9.18
CA ASP A 50 16.22 26.54 8.51
C ASP A 50 16.37 25.02 8.46
N LEU A 51 16.09 24.43 7.31
CA LEU A 51 16.25 22.99 7.09
C LEU A 51 17.70 22.58 6.85
N THR A 52 18.62 23.54 6.73
CA THR A 52 20.04 23.24 6.55
C THR A 52 20.70 22.80 7.85
N ASP A 53 20.21 23.26 8.99
CA ASP A 53 20.82 23.01 10.30
C ASP A 53 19.98 22.15 11.24
N SER A 54 18.66 22.16 11.13
CA SER A 54 17.82 21.58 12.14
C SER A 54 16.55 20.93 11.59
N LEU A 55 16.18 19.81 12.17
CA LEU A 55 14.92 19.10 11.94
C LEU A 55 14.03 19.23 13.17
N LYS A 56 12.77 19.54 12.97
CA LYS A 56 11.77 19.48 14.04
C LYS A 56 11.36 18.03 14.27
N THR A 57 11.44 17.57 15.52
CA THR A 57 10.97 16.23 15.90
C THR A 57 9.53 16.27 16.40
N GLY A 58 8.79 15.20 16.22
CA GLY A 58 7.52 14.96 16.90
C GLY A 58 7.69 14.64 18.38
N SER A 59 6.61 14.61 19.12
CA SER A 59 6.61 14.08 20.48
C SER A 59 6.92 12.59 20.45
N PRO A 60 7.72 12.08 21.41
CA PRO A 60 7.96 10.65 21.52
C PRO A 60 6.64 9.89 21.68
N LEU A 61 6.46 8.87 20.89
CA LEU A 61 5.29 8.01 20.92
C LEU A 61 5.70 6.58 21.21
N CYS A 62 4.81 5.84 21.82
CA CYS A 62 4.95 4.40 21.96
C CYS A 62 3.66 3.70 21.56
N PHE A 63 3.78 2.55 21.01
CA PHE A 63 2.66 1.64 20.80
C PHE A 63 3.11 0.19 20.89
N SER A 64 2.25 -0.63 21.46
CA SER A 64 2.49 -2.05 21.59
C SER A 64 1.27 -2.80 21.09
N PRO A 65 1.28 -3.31 19.85
CA PRO A 65 0.25 -4.20 19.35
C PRO A 65 0.52 -5.65 19.76
N ASP A 66 -0.50 -6.31 20.28
CA ASP A 66 -0.62 -7.77 20.39
C ASP A 66 -1.67 -8.21 19.37
N SER A 67 -1.30 -9.08 18.47
CA SER A 67 -2.19 -9.60 17.44
C SER A 67 -2.20 -11.12 17.42
N ARG A 68 -3.40 -11.68 17.38
CA ARG A 68 -3.64 -13.13 17.33
C ARG A 68 -4.67 -13.43 16.25
N GLY A 69 -4.35 -14.38 15.44
CA GLY A 69 -5.25 -14.76 14.37
C GLY A 69 -5.14 -16.20 13.94
N TRP A 70 -6.20 -16.69 13.34
CA TRP A 70 -6.20 -17.96 12.67
C TRP A 70 -7.04 -17.92 11.41
N THR A 71 -6.66 -18.73 10.46
CA THR A 71 -7.37 -18.89 9.19
C THR A 71 -7.49 -20.38 8.89
N ASN A 72 -8.68 -20.79 8.51
CA ASN A 72 -8.92 -22.09 7.93
C ASN A 72 -9.39 -21.94 6.49
N MET A 73 -8.88 -22.77 5.61
CA MET A 73 -9.21 -22.84 4.19
C MET A 73 -9.52 -24.28 3.83
N LEU A 74 -10.74 -24.55 3.49
CA LEU A 74 -11.21 -25.83 2.98
C LEU A 74 -11.43 -25.72 1.48
N GLU A 75 -10.77 -26.56 0.71
CA GLU A 75 -10.83 -26.60 -0.75
C GLU A 75 -11.18 -27.99 -1.26
N LEU A 76 -12.07 -28.03 -2.21
CA LEU A 76 -12.38 -29.17 -3.04
C LEU A 76 -11.85 -28.90 -4.45
N THR A 77 -10.91 -29.70 -4.91
CA THR A 77 -10.31 -29.57 -6.24
C THR A 77 -10.56 -30.81 -7.06
N GLY A 78 -10.73 -30.64 -8.33
CA GLY A 78 -10.91 -31.79 -9.24
C GLY A 78 -10.85 -31.36 -10.70
N ASP A 79 -10.94 -32.37 -11.54
CA ASP A 79 -11.04 -32.20 -12.97
C ASP A 79 -12.20 -33.03 -13.53
N PHE A 80 -12.83 -32.53 -14.57
CA PHE A 80 -13.86 -33.25 -15.32
C PHE A 80 -13.87 -32.79 -16.76
N LYS A 81 -14.61 -33.49 -17.62
CA LYS A 81 -14.80 -33.10 -19.01
C LYS A 81 -16.28 -32.92 -19.35
N THR A 82 -16.57 -31.88 -20.13
CA THR A 82 -17.86 -31.67 -20.77
C THR A 82 -17.67 -31.83 -22.27
N GLY A 83 -17.88 -33.03 -22.77
CA GLY A 83 -17.51 -33.39 -24.14
C GLY A 83 -15.99 -33.36 -24.32
N ILE A 84 -15.53 -32.50 -25.24
CA ILE A 84 -14.09 -32.29 -25.52
C ILE A 84 -13.44 -31.28 -24.60
N VAL A 85 -14.24 -30.48 -23.88
CA VAL A 85 -13.76 -29.39 -23.01
C VAL A 85 -13.31 -29.95 -21.65
N GLY A 86 -12.07 -29.67 -21.27
CA GLY A 86 -11.53 -30.03 -19.96
C GLY A 86 -11.76 -28.91 -18.94
N HIS A 87 -12.12 -29.29 -17.72
CA HIS A 87 -12.31 -28.37 -16.59
C HIS A 87 -11.39 -28.76 -15.45
N LYS A 88 -10.77 -27.75 -14.80
CA LYS A 88 -10.04 -27.88 -13.55
C LYS A 88 -10.60 -26.88 -12.57
N TYR A 89 -11.33 -27.38 -11.60
CA TYR A 89 -12.08 -26.52 -10.68
C TYR A 89 -11.54 -26.55 -9.26
N ILE A 90 -11.80 -25.45 -8.57
CA ILE A 90 -11.63 -25.30 -7.14
C ILE A 90 -12.93 -24.73 -6.58
N LEU A 91 -13.53 -25.43 -5.62
CA LEU A 91 -14.57 -24.91 -4.76
C LEU A 91 -13.97 -24.73 -3.37
N GLY A 92 -14.04 -23.54 -2.80
CA GLY A 92 -13.36 -23.26 -1.55
C GLY A 92 -14.20 -22.43 -0.59
N PHE A 93 -13.94 -22.68 0.68
CA PHE A 93 -14.45 -21.90 1.79
C PHE A 93 -13.29 -21.44 2.64
N THR A 94 -13.30 -20.16 3.03
CA THR A 94 -12.30 -19.58 3.93
C THR A 94 -13.02 -18.99 5.14
N TYR A 95 -12.41 -19.17 6.30
CA TYR A 95 -12.80 -18.45 7.51
C TYR A 95 -11.54 -17.93 8.21
N SER A 96 -11.56 -16.65 8.56
CA SER A 96 -10.46 -16.03 9.30
C SER A 96 -11.01 -15.26 10.49
N TYR A 97 -10.33 -15.42 11.61
CA TYR A 97 -10.52 -14.64 12.81
C TYR A 97 -9.23 -13.93 13.15
N PHE A 98 -9.32 -12.67 13.50
CA PHE A 98 -8.18 -11.87 13.90
C PHE A 98 -8.56 -10.93 15.04
N ASN A 99 -7.79 -10.98 16.10
CA ASN A 99 -7.89 -10.07 17.24
C ASN A 99 -6.61 -9.23 17.30
N TYR A 100 -6.77 -7.96 17.59
CA TYR A 100 -5.68 -7.01 17.65
C TYR A 100 -5.94 -6.03 18.79
N THR A 101 -5.04 -5.99 19.74
CA THR A 101 -5.06 -5.03 20.84
C THR A 101 -3.81 -4.18 20.74
N GLN A 102 -3.98 -2.88 20.58
CA GLN A 102 -2.87 -1.93 20.52
C GLN A 102 -2.94 -0.99 21.70
N TYR A 103 -1.91 -1.01 22.50
CA TYR A 103 -1.68 -0.05 23.54
C TYR A 103 -0.97 1.16 22.95
N ASN A 104 -1.48 2.35 23.22
CA ASN A 104 -0.91 3.60 22.74
C ASN A 104 -0.55 4.49 23.92
N GLY A 105 0.58 5.13 23.83
CA GLY A 105 1.05 6.04 24.86
C GLY A 105 1.95 7.10 24.28
N TRP A 106 2.31 8.00 25.16
CA TRP A 106 3.21 9.11 24.89
C TRP A 106 4.17 9.21 26.05
N ASN A 107 5.35 9.72 25.79
CA ASN A 107 6.22 10.13 26.89
C ASN A 107 5.60 11.36 27.56
N GLU A 108 5.11 11.18 28.79
CA GLU A 108 4.55 12.24 29.63
C GLU A 108 5.61 12.89 30.53
N GLY A 109 6.87 12.42 30.47
CA GLY A 109 7.94 12.90 31.33
C GLY A 109 8.32 14.37 31.06
N ASP A 110 8.84 15.03 32.09
CA ASP A 110 9.27 16.44 32.11
C ASP A 110 10.32 16.82 31.04
N VAL A 111 10.89 15.83 30.36
CA VAL A 111 11.94 16.03 29.36
C VAL A 111 11.42 16.78 28.14
N TRP A 112 10.13 16.65 27.85
CA TRP A 112 9.50 17.20 26.67
C TRP A 112 8.40 18.20 26.99
N GLY A 113 8.31 18.85 28.04
CA GLY A 113 7.27 19.79 28.45
C GLY A 113 6.16 20.09 27.42
N PRO A 114 5.04 20.67 27.77
CA PRO A 114 3.93 20.85 26.87
C PRO A 114 4.33 21.64 25.61
N GLY A 115 4.17 21.02 24.44
CA GLY A 115 4.46 21.64 23.14
C GLY A 115 5.89 21.46 22.62
N LEU A 116 6.69 20.60 23.21
CA LEU A 116 8.07 20.38 22.80
C LEU A 116 8.21 19.51 21.55
N ASN A 117 8.07 20.19 20.44
CA ASN A 117 8.73 19.80 19.21
C ASN A 117 10.17 20.32 19.29
N GLN A 118 11.14 19.49 19.53
CA GLN A 118 12.53 19.92 19.57
C GLN A 118 13.11 20.11 18.18
N LEU A 119 13.91 21.15 18.02
CA LEU A 119 14.81 21.26 16.89
C LEU A 119 16.04 20.42 17.19
N VAL A 120 16.31 19.42 16.36
CA VAL A 120 17.50 18.57 16.43
C VAL A 120 18.43 19.00 15.32
N SER A 121 19.67 19.31 15.68
CA SER A 121 20.71 19.64 14.70
C SER A 121 20.97 18.45 13.79
N LEU A 122 20.99 18.67 12.48
CA LEU A 122 21.34 17.63 11.50
C LEU A 122 22.85 17.31 11.54
N HIS A 123 23.68 18.27 11.96
CA HIS A 123 25.14 18.09 11.99
C HIS A 123 25.63 17.51 13.32
N ASN A 124 24.88 17.69 14.41
CA ASN A 124 25.19 17.15 15.71
C ASN A 124 23.91 16.72 16.42
N PRO A 125 23.29 15.63 15.98
CA PRO A 125 22.04 15.15 16.59
C PRO A 125 22.29 14.69 18.02
N GLN A 126 21.60 15.32 18.97
CA GLN A 126 21.65 14.91 20.36
C GLN A 126 20.54 13.89 20.62
N LEU A 127 20.91 12.78 21.23
CA LEU A 127 19.93 11.79 21.69
C LEU A 127 19.06 12.40 22.76
N VAL A 128 17.75 12.23 22.63
CA VAL A 128 16.80 12.59 23.66
C VAL A 128 16.98 11.65 24.83
N ARG A 129 17.26 12.23 26.00
CA ARG A 129 17.37 11.45 27.24
C ARG A 129 15.98 10.98 27.67
N ASN A 130 15.89 9.75 28.18
CA ASN A 130 14.67 9.16 28.75
C ASN A 130 13.48 9.07 27.79
N TRP A 131 13.72 8.96 26.47
CA TRP A 131 12.65 8.73 25.49
C TRP A 131 11.91 7.39 25.71
N TRP A 132 12.50 6.48 26.47
CA TRP A 132 11.93 5.18 26.85
C TRP A 132 11.05 5.23 28.11
N ASP A 133 10.98 6.35 28.83
CA ASP A 133 10.08 6.53 29.97
C ASP A 133 8.70 6.96 29.51
N TYR A 134 8.00 6.02 28.89
CA TYR A 134 6.66 6.22 28.36
C TYR A 134 5.63 5.41 29.14
N LYS A 135 4.38 5.94 29.16
CA LYS A 135 3.22 5.28 29.74
C LYS A 135 2.16 5.11 28.70
N TYR A 136 1.53 3.96 28.72
CA TYR A 136 0.35 3.72 27.91
C TYR A 136 -0.84 4.43 28.52
N SER A 137 -1.66 5.07 27.68
CA SER A 137 -2.85 5.81 28.12
C SER A 137 -4.14 5.15 27.68
N LYS A 138 -4.08 4.33 26.63
CA LYS A 138 -5.26 3.77 25.98
C LYS A 138 -4.95 2.46 25.28
N ALA A 139 -5.89 1.51 25.41
CA ALA A 139 -5.96 0.32 24.60
C ALA A 139 -7.00 0.50 23.47
N SER A 140 -6.62 0.14 22.25
CA SER A 140 -7.50 0.07 21.07
C SER A 140 -7.66 -1.39 20.68
N ILE A 141 -8.88 -1.90 20.83
CA ILE A 141 -9.19 -3.32 20.65
C ILE A 141 -9.96 -3.47 19.34
N ARG A 142 -9.52 -4.39 18.50
CA ARG A 142 -10.13 -4.67 17.19
C ARG A 142 -10.30 -6.17 17.04
N ASP A 143 -11.42 -6.55 16.48
CA ASP A 143 -11.75 -7.94 16.20
C ASP A 143 -12.43 -7.98 14.85
N TRP A 144 -11.95 -8.83 13.96
CA TRP A 144 -12.62 -9.06 12.69
C TRP A 144 -12.68 -10.53 12.33
N ARG A 145 -13.79 -10.86 11.70
CA ARG A 145 -14.12 -12.19 11.21
C ARG A 145 -14.48 -12.05 9.75
N THR A 146 -13.85 -12.83 8.93
CA THR A 146 -14.16 -12.91 7.51
C THR A 146 -14.49 -14.33 7.14
N SER A 147 -15.53 -14.50 6.34
CA SER A 147 -15.82 -15.77 5.69
C SER A 147 -16.03 -15.55 4.21
N GLY A 148 -15.55 -16.47 3.40
CA GLY A 148 -15.66 -16.38 1.94
C GLY A 148 -15.93 -17.73 1.33
N LEU A 149 -16.87 -17.76 0.40
CA LEU A 149 -17.16 -18.91 -0.46
C LEU A 149 -16.74 -18.56 -1.89
N TYR A 150 -15.99 -19.42 -2.55
CA TYR A 150 -15.52 -19.16 -3.90
C TYR A 150 -15.52 -20.40 -4.77
N ILE A 151 -15.65 -20.15 -6.05
CA ILE A 151 -15.46 -21.12 -7.13
C ILE A 151 -14.47 -20.55 -8.15
N HIS A 152 -13.62 -21.40 -8.65
CA HIS A 152 -12.70 -21.10 -9.75
C HIS A 152 -12.68 -22.26 -10.71
N ASP A 153 -12.74 -22.00 -12.02
CA ASP A 153 -12.66 -23.01 -13.07
C ASP A 153 -11.66 -22.55 -14.14
N VAL A 154 -10.73 -23.41 -14.47
CA VAL A 154 -9.84 -23.27 -15.62
C VAL A 154 -10.33 -24.24 -16.68
N ILE A 155 -10.66 -23.71 -17.85
CA ILE A 155 -11.35 -24.38 -18.92
C ILE A 155 -10.39 -24.56 -20.11
N ASP A 156 -10.01 -25.79 -20.38
CA ASP A 156 -9.24 -26.16 -21.55
C ASP A 156 -10.21 -26.45 -22.71
N ILE A 157 -10.50 -25.44 -23.54
CA ILE A 157 -11.46 -25.54 -24.65
C ILE A 157 -10.88 -26.42 -25.76
N ASN A 158 -9.64 -26.15 -26.14
CA ASN A 158 -8.82 -26.93 -27.07
C ASN A 158 -7.34 -26.54 -26.94
N ASN A 159 -6.48 -27.04 -27.82
CA ASN A 159 -5.04 -26.75 -27.79
C ASN A 159 -4.67 -25.27 -27.97
N LYS A 160 -5.58 -24.45 -28.54
CA LYS A 160 -5.34 -23.02 -28.80
C LYS A 160 -6.10 -22.10 -27.87
N TRP A 161 -7.18 -22.54 -27.27
CA TRP A 161 -8.05 -21.69 -26.46
C TRP A 161 -8.20 -22.23 -25.04
N LYS A 162 -7.92 -21.37 -24.09
CA LYS A 162 -8.17 -21.61 -22.65
C LYS A 162 -8.96 -20.47 -22.09
N ALA A 163 -9.86 -20.75 -21.17
CA ALA A 163 -10.61 -19.74 -20.46
C ALA A 163 -10.49 -19.96 -18.94
N MET A 164 -10.78 -18.94 -18.16
CA MET A 164 -10.93 -19.06 -16.72
C MET A 164 -12.10 -18.22 -16.24
N GLY A 165 -12.79 -18.72 -15.23
CA GLY A 165 -13.82 -17.99 -14.52
C GLY A 165 -13.68 -18.19 -13.01
N SER A 166 -13.97 -17.15 -12.26
CA SER A 166 -14.08 -17.27 -10.80
C SER A 166 -15.14 -16.33 -10.23
N ALA A 167 -15.78 -16.78 -9.18
CA ALA A 167 -16.73 -16.00 -8.41
C ALA A 167 -16.44 -16.20 -6.91
N ARG A 168 -16.57 -15.14 -6.15
CA ARG A 168 -16.36 -15.18 -4.69
C ARG A 168 -17.36 -14.27 -3.99
N MET A 169 -17.94 -14.79 -2.91
CA MET A 169 -18.77 -14.04 -1.98
C MET A 169 -18.08 -13.96 -0.63
N ASP A 170 -17.83 -12.76 -0.16
CA ASP A 170 -17.18 -12.50 1.12
C ASP A 170 -18.13 -11.82 2.10
N PHE A 171 -18.02 -12.18 3.38
CA PHE A 171 -18.73 -11.59 4.51
C PHE A 171 -17.70 -11.10 5.52
N TYR A 172 -17.78 -9.81 5.87
CA TYR A 172 -16.89 -9.14 6.82
C TYR A 172 -17.68 -8.70 8.04
N ASN A 173 -17.19 -9.02 9.20
CA ASN A 173 -17.70 -8.54 10.46
C ASN A 173 -16.52 -7.97 11.26
N TYR A 174 -16.47 -6.66 11.35
CA TYR A 174 -15.45 -5.91 12.04
C TYR A 174 -16.06 -5.21 13.25
N ARG A 175 -15.38 -5.26 14.38
CA ARG A 175 -15.76 -4.52 15.57
C ARG A 175 -14.54 -3.92 16.25
N THR A 176 -14.74 -2.78 16.91
CA THR A 176 -13.69 -2.12 17.69
C THR A 176 -14.24 -1.55 18.97
N ALA A 177 -13.39 -1.50 19.97
CA ALA A 177 -13.64 -0.87 21.26
C ALA A 177 -12.37 -0.19 21.74
N THR A 178 -12.48 0.61 22.78
CA THR A 178 -11.36 1.21 23.47
C THR A 178 -11.48 0.99 24.96
N ALA A 179 -10.36 0.88 25.66
CA ALA A 179 -10.33 0.81 27.10
C ALA A 179 -9.23 1.73 27.67
N LYS A 180 -9.42 2.17 28.91
CA LYS A 180 -8.34 2.81 29.66
C LYS A 180 -7.33 1.73 30.04
N VAL A 181 -6.07 2.07 30.04
CA VAL A 181 -5.03 1.16 30.55
C VAL A 181 -4.91 1.29 32.07
N LYS A 182 -4.47 0.23 32.68
CA LYS A 182 -4.25 0.15 34.12
C LYS A 182 -2.83 0.60 34.45
N ASP A 183 -2.72 1.60 35.29
CA ASP A 183 -1.43 2.11 35.81
C ASP A 183 -0.35 2.39 34.74
N GLY A 184 -0.78 2.80 33.53
CA GLY A 184 0.14 3.06 32.43
C GLY A 184 0.79 1.81 31.82
N ARG A 185 0.30 0.61 32.12
CA ARG A 185 0.83 -0.68 31.65
C ARG A 185 0.07 -1.19 30.42
N GLN A 186 0.59 -2.23 29.80
CA GLN A 186 -0.07 -2.96 28.70
C GLN A 186 -1.17 -3.90 29.23
N GLU A 187 -2.08 -3.34 30.01
CA GLU A 187 -3.19 -4.05 30.64
C GLU A 187 -4.41 -3.14 30.73
N TYR A 188 -5.58 -3.69 30.56
CA TYR A 188 -6.85 -2.99 30.76
C TYR A 188 -7.87 -3.92 31.42
N ASP A 189 -8.84 -3.33 32.12
CA ASP A 189 -9.95 -4.07 32.68
C ASP A 189 -11.09 -4.16 31.66
N GLU A 190 -11.66 -5.36 31.47
CA GLU A 190 -12.83 -5.54 30.57
C GLU A 190 -14.01 -4.68 30.99
N ALA A 191 -14.14 -4.36 32.29
CA ALA A 191 -15.17 -3.47 32.80
C ALA A 191 -15.06 -2.04 32.30
N ASP A 192 -13.83 -1.59 32.01
CA ASP A 192 -13.54 -0.24 31.49
C ASP A 192 -13.60 -0.15 29.95
N ARG A 193 -13.87 -1.27 29.29
CA ARG A 193 -14.00 -1.31 27.85
C ARG A 193 -15.28 -0.64 27.39
N SER A 194 -15.16 0.25 26.42
CA SER A 194 -16.31 0.86 25.75
C SER A 194 -17.20 -0.19 25.05
N GLU A 195 -18.42 0.17 24.74
CA GLU A 195 -19.27 -0.65 23.88
C GLU A 195 -18.62 -0.94 22.53
N TRP A 196 -18.89 -2.13 21.98
CA TRP A 196 -18.42 -2.51 20.68
C TRP A 196 -19.10 -1.72 19.56
N LYS A 197 -18.33 -0.95 18.81
CA LYS A 197 -18.77 -0.43 17.52
C LYS A 197 -18.57 -1.52 16.46
N LYS A 198 -19.59 -1.75 15.62
CA LYS A 198 -19.62 -2.87 14.67
C LYS A 198 -19.86 -2.38 13.24
N VAL A 199 -19.17 -2.97 12.29
CA VAL A 199 -19.41 -2.82 10.84
C VAL A 199 -19.54 -4.21 10.24
N LYS A 200 -20.63 -4.42 9.49
CA LYS A 200 -20.86 -5.64 8.72
C LYS A 200 -21.01 -5.27 7.27
N THR A 201 -20.30 -5.96 6.42
CA THR A 201 -20.39 -5.74 4.97
C THR A 201 -20.18 -7.04 4.22
N SER A 202 -20.68 -7.11 3.00
CA SER A 202 -20.50 -8.26 2.13
C SER A 202 -20.15 -7.79 0.72
N ALA A 203 -19.46 -8.64 -0.01
CA ALA A 203 -19.07 -8.34 -1.38
C ALA A 203 -19.09 -9.57 -2.26
N PHE A 204 -19.62 -9.39 -3.45
CA PHE A 204 -19.42 -10.32 -4.55
C PHE A 204 -18.33 -9.79 -5.46
N THR A 205 -17.37 -10.65 -5.80
CA THR A 205 -16.31 -10.37 -6.77
C THR A 205 -16.20 -11.50 -7.77
N GLY A 206 -15.81 -11.17 -8.99
CA GLY A 206 -15.64 -12.15 -10.06
C GLY A 206 -14.45 -11.81 -10.94
N ARG A 207 -13.93 -12.83 -11.62
CA ARG A 207 -12.87 -12.72 -12.63
C ARG A 207 -13.19 -13.61 -13.79
N ALA A 208 -12.82 -13.14 -14.99
CA ALA A 208 -12.86 -13.93 -16.21
C ALA A 208 -11.59 -13.68 -17.01
N GLY A 209 -11.10 -14.69 -17.69
CA GLY A 209 -9.93 -14.58 -18.56
C GLY A 209 -10.07 -15.51 -19.77
N LEU A 210 -9.43 -15.09 -20.85
CA LEU A 210 -9.35 -15.85 -22.09
C LEU A 210 -7.89 -15.83 -22.55
N VAL A 211 -7.37 -16.97 -22.96
CA VAL A 211 -6.02 -17.12 -23.53
C VAL A 211 -6.15 -17.77 -24.90
N TYR A 212 -5.50 -17.18 -25.88
CA TYR A 212 -5.38 -17.69 -27.23
C TYR A 212 -3.92 -17.97 -27.57
N ILE A 213 -3.59 -19.20 -27.96
CA ILE A 213 -2.27 -19.70 -28.31
C ILE A 213 -2.27 -20.06 -29.81
N PRO A 214 -2.05 -19.06 -30.70
CA PRO A 214 -2.04 -19.32 -32.15
C PRO A 214 -0.94 -20.30 -32.55
N VAL A 215 0.23 -20.13 -31.98
CA VAL A 215 1.45 -20.97 -32.11
C VAL A 215 2.08 -21.14 -30.73
N GLU A 216 2.97 -22.12 -30.56
CA GLU A 216 3.54 -22.46 -29.25
C GLU A 216 4.30 -21.28 -28.61
N GLU A 217 4.90 -20.43 -29.43
CA GLU A 217 5.70 -19.31 -29.01
C GLU A 217 4.87 -18.08 -28.56
N ILE A 218 3.60 -18.01 -28.96
CA ILE A 218 2.76 -16.83 -28.73
C ILE A 218 1.54 -17.15 -27.88
N SER A 219 1.35 -16.42 -26.81
CA SER A 219 0.12 -16.40 -26.02
C SER A 219 -0.46 -15.01 -25.98
N LEU A 220 -1.71 -14.86 -26.42
CA LEU A 220 -2.50 -13.63 -26.27
C LEU A 220 -3.51 -13.84 -25.17
N TYR A 221 -3.71 -12.86 -24.30
CA TYR A 221 -4.69 -12.98 -23.24
C TYR A 221 -5.51 -11.70 -23.05
N ALA A 222 -6.73 -11.91 -22.57
CA ALA A 222 -7.58 -10.84 -22.07
C ALA A 222 -8.14 -11.25 -20.71
N SER A 223 -8.19 -10.33 -19.77
CA SER A 223 -8.74 -10.57 -18.45
C SER A 223 -9.59 -9.42 -17.97
N PHE A 224 -10.60 -9.76 -17.17
CA PHE A 224 -11.45 -8.81 -16.46
C PHE A 224 -11.66 -9.30 -15.04
N GLY A 225 -11.60 -8.39 -14.06
CA GLY A 225 -11.83 -8.72 -12.67
C GLY A 225 -12.44 -7.56 -11.90
N SER A 226 -13.30 -7.88 -10.95
CA SER A 226 -13.79 -6.92 -9.97
C SER A 226 -13.00 -7.03 -8.68
N HIS A 227 -12.91 -5.93 -7.94
CA HIS A 227 -12.28 -5.88 -6.64
C HIS A 227 -13.16 -5.16 -5.62
N PHE A 228 -12.91 -5.46 -4.36
CA PHE A 228 -13.61 -4.93 -3.23
C PHE A 228 -12.63 -4.70 -2.08
N LYS A 229 -12.80 -3.57 -1.37
CA LYS A 229 -12.08 -3.28 -0.14
C LYS A 229 -13.09 -2.82 0.91
N PRO A 230 -13.29 -3.58 2.01
CA PRO A 230 -14.16 -3.15 3.09
C PRO A 230 -13.60 -1.88 3.73
N TYR A 231 -14.49 -1.01 4.17
CA TYR A 231 -14.11 0.16 4.92
C TYR A 231 -14.32 -0.14 6.41
N ASN A 232 -13.21 -0.16 7.13
CA ASN A 232 -13.21 -0.45 8.57
C ASN A 232 -13.07 0.84 9.41
N THR A 233 -13.35 2.00 8.80
CA THR A 233 -13.22 3.28 9.48
C THR A 233 -14.39 3.46 10.45
N MET A 234 -14.06 3.55 11.72
CA MET A 234 -15.00 3.88 12.78
C MET A 234 -15.04 5.39 13.02
N TYR A 235 -16.17 5.85 13.52
CA TYR A 235 -16.29 7.24 13.92
C TYR A 235 -15.20 7.65 14.91
N SER A 236 -14.60 8.79 14.63
CA SER A 236 -13.66 9.48 15.52
C SER A 236 -14.10 10.93 15.67
N SER A 237 -14.15 11.45 16.89
CA SER A 237 -14.46 12.86 17.17
C SER A 237 -13.41 13.84 16.58
N ARG A 238 -12.22 13.31 16.27
CA ARG A 238 -11.13 14.05 15.62
C ARG A 238 -11.16 14.02 14.10
N VAL A 239 -12.26 13.54 13.50
CA VAL A 239 -12.44 13.48 12.05
C VAL A 239 -13.75 14.16 11.67
N ILE A 240 -13.68 15.05 10.69
CA ILE A 240 -14.81 15.63 9.99
C ILE A 240 -15.09 14.75 8.79
N TYR A 241 -16.28 14.16 8.76
CA TYR A 241 -16.69 13.26 7.69
C TYR A 241 -17.54 13.99 6.67
N LEU A 242 -17.16 13.89 5.40
CA LEU A 242 -17.94 14.42 4.28
C LEU A 242 -18.49 13.26 3.44
N ASP A 243 -19.77 13.32 3.13
CA ASP A 243 -20.41 12.37 2.22
C ASP A 243 -19.94 12.61 0.77
N ARG A 244 -20.43 11.77 -0.14
CA ARG A 244 -20.11 11.88 -1.58
C ARG A 244 -20.55 13.19 -2.23
N ASN A 245 -21.41 13.96 -1.58
CA ASN A 245 -21.86 15.27 -2.05
C ASN A 245 -21.09 16.41 -1.39
N GLY A 246 -20.08 16.07 -0.56
CA GLY A 246 -19.30 17.03 0.20
C GLY A 246 -20.02 17.62 1.41
N LYS A 247 -21.19 17.08 1.78
CA LYS A 247 -21.93 17.51 2.96
C LYS A 247 -21.39 16.82 4.19
N ARG A 248 -21.20 17.58 5.26
CA ARG A 248 -20.82 17.05 6.57
C ARG A 248 -21.91 16.13 7.11
N PHE A 249 -21.49 15.00 7.66
CA PHE A 249 -22.38 14.10 8.38
C PHE A 249 -21.70 13.57 9.65
N ASN A 250 -22.51 13.15 10.61
CA ASN A 250 -22.03 12.59 11.86
C ASN A 250 -22.42 11.12 11.96
N PRO A 251 -21.50 10.18 11.68
CA PRO A 251 -21.82 8.75 11.69
C PRO A 251 -22.34 8.22 13.04
N SER A 252 -22.01 8.89 14.16
CA SER A 252 -22.48 8.48 15.48
C SER A 252 -23.93 8.87 15.76
N LYS A 253 -24.41 9.96 15.13
CA LYS A 253 -25.78 10.46 15.30
C LYS A 253 -26.72 9.96 14.19
N ASP A 254 -26.20 9.92 12.95
CA ASP A 254 -27.00 9.56 11.78
C ASP A 254 -27.13 8.05 11.58
N GLY A 255 -26.41 7.26 12.36
CA GLY A 255 -26.38 5.79 12.32
C GLY A 255 -25.83 5.21 11.03
N GLY A 256 -24.96 4.23 11.12
CA GLY A 256 -24.53 3.50 9.94
C GLY A 256 -23.01 3.51 9.66
N GLU A 257 -22.67 3.04 8.47
CA GLU A 257 -21.30 2.98 7.99
C GLU A 257 -20.77 4.40 7.73
N VAL A 258 -19.56 4.68 8.22
CA VAL A 258 -18.89 5.96 7.97
C VAL A 258 -18.73 6.20 6.48
N PHE A 259 -18.32 5.17 5.75
CA PHE A 259 -18.13 5.22 4.30
C PHE A 259 -18.57 3.90 3.66
N LYS A 260 -19.00 3.95 2.41
CA LYS A 260 -19.27 2.76 1.61
C LYS A 260 -17.97 2.05 1.24
N PRO A 261 -17.98 0.72 1.10
CA PRO A 261 -16.82 -0.02 0.61
C PRO A 261 -16.31 0.52 -0.73
N GLU A 262 -14.99 0.52 -0.89
CA GLU A 262 -14.36 0.78 -2.17
C GLU A 262 -14.62 -0.43 -3.09
N LYS A 263 -15.07 -0.18 -4.30
CA LYS A 263 -15.34 -1.20 -5.32
C LYS A 263 -14.73 -0.75 -6.64
N GLY A 264 -14.32 -1.72 -7.43
CA GLY A 264 -13.81 -1.39 -8.75
C GLY A 264 -13.68 -2.60 -9.65
N TYR A 265 -13.09 -2.36 -10.79
CA TYR A 265 -12.78 -3.39 -11.77
C TYR A 265 -11.46 -3.07 -12.47
N GLN A 266 -10.89 -4.10 -13.03
CA GLN A 266 -9.74 -4.02 -13.92
C GLN A 266 -10.00 -4.82 -15.19
N ALA A 267 -9.48 -4.34 -16.29
CA ALA A 267 -9.42 -5.04 -17.57
C ALA A 267 -8.00 -4.95 -18.10
N GLU A 268 -7.52 -6.04 -18.69
CA GLU A 268 -6.16 -6.16 -19.21
C GLU A 268 -6.15 -7.01 -20.46
N ILE A 269 -5.34 -6.62 -21.43
CA ILE A 269 -5.05 -7.39 -22.63
C ILE A 269 -3.52 -7.44 -22.76
N GLY A 270 -2.97 -8.61 -23.03
CA GLY A 270 -1.53 -8.77 -23.15
C GLY A 270 -1.13 -9.87 -24.12
N VAL A 271 0.17 -9.88 -24.34
CA VAL A 271 0.88 -10.84 -25.19
C VAL A 271 2.10 -11.36 -24.47
N ARG A 272 2.38 -12.64 -24.63
CA ARG A 272 3.65 -13.25 -24.27
C ARG A 272 4.21 -13.94 -25.51
N TYR A 273 5.50 -13.70 -25.77
CA TYR A 273 6.26 -14.33 -26.84
C TYR A 273 7.52 -14.96 -26.29
N MET A 274 7.71 -16.25 -26.54
CA MET A 274 8.90 -17.01 -26.15
C MET A 274 9.50 -17.68 -27.37
N TRP A 275 10.77 -17.48 -27.64
CA TRP A 275 11.47 -18.06 -28.79
C TRP A 275 12.80 -18.69 -28.40
N ALA A 276 12.85 -20.03 -28.54
CA ALA A 276 14.07 -20.84 -28.48
C ALA A 276 15.01 -20.51 -27.29
N ASP A 277 14.46 -20.26 -26.10
CA ASP A 277 15.17 -19.82 -24.90
C ASP A 277 16.05 -18.56 -25.10
N ARG A 278 15.88 -17.86 -26.22
CA ARG A 278 16.64 -16.66 -26.56
C ARG A 278 15.90 -15.36 -26.32
N ILE A 279 14.59 -15.38 -26.46
CA ILE A 279 13.74 -14.22 -26.27
C ILE A 279 12.56 -14.62 -25.42
N ASP A 280 12.32 -13.91 -24.33
CA ASP A 280 11.08 -13.90 -23.57
C ASP A 280 10.59 -12.46 -23.52
N PHE A 281 9.45 -12.20 -24.17
CA PHE A 281 8.80 -10.90 -24.20
C PHE A 281 7.42 -11.01 -23.60
N SER A 282 7.08 -10.09 -22.72
CA SER A 282 5.72 -9.88 -22.24
C SER A 282 5.31 -8.41 -22.37
N GLY A 283 4.08 -8.19 -22.78
CA GLY A 283 3.54 -6.85 -22.85
C GLY A 283 2.05 -6.83 -22.54
N SER A 284 1.60 -5.86 -21.79
CA SER A 284 0.19 -5.68 -21.49
C SER A 284 -0.23 -4.22 -21.48
N VAL A 285 -1.53 -4.00 -21.74
CA VAL A 285 -2.21 -2.74 -21.53
C VAL A 285 -3.37 -2.97 -20.58
N TYR A 286 -3.58 -2.04 -19.65
CA TYR A 286 -4.59 -2.21 -18.62
C TYR A 286 -5.38 -0.94 -18.32
N TYR A 287 -6.56 -1.16 -17.78
CA TYR A 287 -7.42 -0.13 -17.20
C TYR A 287 -7.96 -0.60 -15.85
N ILE A 288 -7.78 0.22 -14.83
CA ILE A 288 -8.26 -0.03 -13.47
C ILE A 288 -9.15 1.14 -13.06
N ARG A 289 -10.32 0.85 -12.53
CA ARG A 289 -11.22 1.85 -11.97
C ARG A 289 -11.56 1.52 -10.52
N LYS A 290 -11.52 2.54 -9.67
CA LYS A 290 -11.91 2.49 -8.26
C LYS A 290 -13.03 3.49 -8.01
N ASN A 291 -14.07 3.04 -7.32
CA ASN A 291 -15.19 3.87 -6.90
C ASN A 291 -15.23 3.93 -5.37
N ASN A 292 -15.85 4.96 -4.83
CA ASN A 292 -15.96 5.17 -3.39
C ASN A 292 -14.60 5.34 -2.67
N VAL A 293 -13.62 5.91 -3.35
CA VAL A 293 -12.30 6.17 -2.76
C VAL A 293 -12.43 7.22 -1.64
N VAL A 294 -11.82 6.97 -0.49
CA VAL A 294 -11.75 7.93 0.61
C VAL A 294 -10.40 8.63 0.62
N LYS A 295 -10.41 9.93 0.81
CA LYS A 295 -9.22 10.78 0.90
C LYS A 295 -9.26 11.68 2.13
N ASN A 296 -8.09 11.93 2.68
CA ASN A 296 -7.89 13.04 3.61
C ASN A 296 -7.71 14.31 2.78
N LEU A 297 -8.55 15.29 3.01
CA LEU A 297 -8.55 16.55 2.29
C LEU A 297 -7.73 17.64 2.99
N GLY A 298 -7.41 17.45 4.26
CA GLY A 298 -6.67 18.41 5.08
C GLY A 298 -7.06 18.30 6.55
N THR A 299 -6.73 19.32 7.31
CA THR A 299 -7.12 19.46 8.72
C THR A 299 -7.72 20.82 8.96
N GLN A 300 -8.66 20.90 9.91
CA GLN A 300 -9.29 22.13 10.38
C GLN A 300 -9.30 22.15 11.90
N GLU A 301 -9.08 23.33 12.48
CA GLU A 301 -9.28 23.54 13.91
C GLU A 301 -10.78 23.71 14.20
N GLU A 302 -11.29 22.88 15.08
CA GLU A 302 -12.65 22.99 15.58
C GLU A 302 -12.69 22.69 17.08
N LYS A 303 -13.69 23.26 17.74
CA LYS A 303 -13.96 22.97 19.14
C LYS A 303 -14.39 21.52 19.30
N ASP A 304 -13.73 20.77 20.19
CA ASP A 304 -14.16 19.42 20.57
C ASP A 304 -15.47 19.52 21.37
N GLU A 305 -16.50 18.81 20.93
CA GLU A 305 -17.83 18.83 21.57
C GLU A 305 -17.80 18.26 23.00
N THR A 306 -16.79 17.47 23.35
CA THR A 306 -16.68 16.80 24.65
C THR A 306 -15.84 17.59 25.63
N THR A 307 -14.68 18.10 25.20
CA THR A 307 -13.74 18.80 26.06
C THR A 307 -13.88 20.32 26.02
N GLY A 308 -14.51 20.84 24.98
CA GLY A 308 -14.60 22.28 24.75
C GLY A 308 -13.34 22.95 24.24
N GLU A 309 -12.26 22.21 24.06
CA GLU A 309 -10.96 22.71 23.59
C GLU A 309 -10.92 22.77 22.05
N MET A 310 -10.09 23.68 21.51
CA MET A 310 -9.79 23.71 20.09
C MET A 310 -8.85 22.58 19.73
N VAL A 311 -9.28 21.71 18.85
CA VAL A 311 -8.52 20.54 18.40
C VAL A 311 -8.43 20.50 16.88
N GLN A 312 -7.30 20.03 16.38
CA GLN A 312 -7.14 19.76 14.96
C GLN A 312 -7.91 18.51 14.55
N LYS A 313 -8.87 18.67 13.65
CA LYS A 313 -9.65 17.55 13.08
C LYS A 313 -9.23 17.30 11.64
N THR A 314 -9.04 16.03 11.28
CA THR A 314 -8.78 15.62 9.90
C THR A 314 -10.09 15.62 9.11
N ILE A 315 -10.10 16.20 7.93
CA ILE A 315 -11.25 16.15 7.02
C ILE A 315 -11.09 14.91 6.12
N GLN A 316 -12.05 14.01 6.22
CA GLN A 316 -12.13 12.82 5.35
C GLN A 316 -13.38 12.88 4.49
N ALA A 317 -13.20 12.65 3.19
CA ALA A 317 -14.30 12.58 2.25
C ALA A 317 -14.27 11.31 1.42
N GLN A 318 -15.45 10.75 1.17
CA GLN A 318 -15.60 9.71 0.15
C GLN A 318 -15.67 10.38 -1.21
N VAL A 319 -14.50 10.56 -1.82
CA VAL A 319 -14.35 11.17 -3.13
C VAL A 319 -14.67 10.16 -4.22
N GLY A 320 -15.41 10.55 -5.22
CA GLY A 320 -15.95 9.78 -6.33
C GLY A 320 -15.12 8.64 -6.90
N THR A 321 -14.46 8.85 -8.03
CA THR A 321 -13.77 7.80 -8.78
C THR A 321 -12.29 8.12 -8.99
N ALA A 322 -11.47 7.08 -8.96
CA ALA A 322 -10.10 7.13 -9.43
C ALA A 322 -9.91 6.05 -10.49
N ASP A 323 -9.12 6.34 -11.50
CA ASP A 323 -8.74 5.35 -12.51
C ASP A 323 -7.25 5.41 -12.84
N SER A 324 -6.73 4.27 -13.22
CA SER A 324 -5.38 4.09 -13.75
C SER A 324 -5.48 3.41 -15.10
N ARG A 325 -4.72 3.89 -16.05
CA ARG A 325 -4.49 3.24 -17.33
C ARG A 325 -3.00 3.21 -17.57
N GLY A 326 -2.53 2.15 -18.17
CA GLY A 326 -1.12 1.98 -18.38
C GLY A 326 -0.79 0.82 -19.29
N PHE A 327 0.51 0.65 -19.44
CA PHE A 327 1.09 -0.53 -20.07
C PHE A 327 2.35 -0.94 -19.33
N ASP A 328 2.64 -2.24 -19.38
CA ASP A 328 3.86 -2.84 -18.89
C ASP A 328 4.48 -3.68 -20.00
N LEU A 329 5.78 -3.51 -20.20
CA LEU A 329 6.58 -4.27 -21.15
C LEU A 329 7.78 -4.86 -20.42
N GLU A 330 8.09 -6.11 -20.71
CA GLU A 330 9.29 -6.78 -20.24
C GLU A 330 9.89 -7.60 -21.36
N LEU A 331 11.22 -7.55 -21.49
CA LEU A 331 11.98 -8.26 -22.50
C LEU A 331 13.25 -8.84 -21.88
N THR A 332 13.40 -10.16 -21.99
CA THR A 332 14.68 -10.85 -21.71
C THR A 332 15.22 -11.42 -23.01
N VAL A 333 16.48 -11.13 -23.29
CA VAL A 333 17.19 -11.67 -24.45
C VAL A 333 18.48 -12.36 -24.03
N HIS A 334 18.78 -13.47 -24.66
CA HIS A 334 20.05 -14.18 -24.57
C HIS A 334 20.75 -14.18 -25.94
N PRO A 335 21.45 -13.06 -26.31
CA PRO A 335 22.13 -12.97 -27.62
C PRO A 335 23.14 -14.07 -27.83
N VAL A 336 23.80 -14.44 -26.75
CA VAL A 336 24.68 -15.62 -26.65
C VAL A 336 24.46 -16.28 -25.30
N SER A 337 24.83 -17.53 -25.13
CA SER A 337 24.57 -18.32 -23.90
C SER A 337 25.23 -17.76 -22.63
N THR A 338 26.13 -16.81 -22.77
CA THR A 338 26.88 -16.19 -21.67
C THR A 338 26.46 -14.76 -21.38
N LEU A 339 25.52 -14.22 -22.14
CA LEU A 339 24.97 -12.87 -21.96
C LEU A 339 23.45 -12.93 -21.86
N ALA A 340 22.95 -12.45 -20.74
CA ALA A 340 21.53 -12.18 -20.54
C ALA A 340 21.32 -10.67 -20.42
N VAL A 341 20.30 -10.15 -21.11
CA VAL A 341 19.88 -8.75 -20.97
C VAL A 341 18.38 -8.75 -20.71
N THR A 342 17.97 -8.17 -19.59
CA THR A 342 16.57 -7.98 -19.23
C THR A 342 16.26 -6.49 -19.10
N GLY A 343 15.12 -6.07 -19.65
CA GLY A 343 14.64 -4.71 -19.49
C GLY A 343 13.12 -4.66 -19.34
N GLY A 344 12.65 -3.72 -18.56
CA GLY A 344 11.25 -3.48 -18.35
C GLY A 344 10.88 -2.00 -18.41
N LEU A 345 9.71 -1.70 -18.93
CA LEU A 345 9.15 -0.36 -19.05
C LEU A 345 7.69 -0.38 -18.60
N GLY A 346 7.41 0.34 -17.52
CA GLY A 346 6.06 0.60 -17.04
C GLY A 346 5.66 2.05 -17.26
N TRP A 347 4.47 2.27 -17.76
CA TRP A 347 3.88 3.59 -17.85
C TRP A 347 2.45 3.55 -17.31
N GLN A 348 2.12 4.52 -16.44
CA GLN A 348 0.79 4.61 -15.85
C GLN A 348 0.31 6.05 -15.69
N ASP A 349 -0.97 6.26 -15.93
CA ASP A 349 -1.64 7.52 -15.67
C ASP A 349 -2.78 7.29 -14.65
N TYR A 350 -2.41 7.35 -13.36
CA TYR A 350 -3.34 7.19 -12.26
C TYR A 350 -3.86 8.56 -11.82
N ARG A 351 -5.17 8.77 -11.96
CA ARG A 351 -5.84 10.05 -11.66
C ARG A 351 -7.08 9.88 -10.82
N ILE A 352 -7.31 10.87 -9.97
CA ILE A 352 -8.59 11.08 -9.31
C ILE A 352 -9.48 11.85 -10.28
N ARG A 353 -10.56 11.23 -10.75
CA ARG A 353 -11.41 11.77 -11.84
C ARG A 353 -12.54 12.62 -11.35
N LYS A 354 -13.07 12.34 -10.18
CA LYS A 354 -14.21 13.03 -9.64
C LYS A 354 -14.02 13.21 -8.14
N ILE A 355 -13.89 14.43 -7.71
CA ILE A 355 -14.05 14.86 -6.34
C ILE A 355 -15.33 15.68 -6.31
N ASN A 356 -16.29 15.33 -5.48
CA ASN A 356 -17.46 16.16 -5.30
C ASN A 356 -17.05 17.38 -4.46
N GLN A 357 -17.34 18.57 -4.94
CA GLN A 357 -17.07 19.81 -4.20
C GLN A 357 -17.88 19.83 -2.91
N SER A 358 -17.22 20.14 -1.80
CA SER A 358 -17.90 20.43 -0.56
C SER A 358 -18.43 21.87 -0.60
N LYS A 359 -19.72 22.03 -0.35
CA LYS A 359 -20.29 23.37 -0.13
C LYS A 359 -19.93 23.93 1.24
N ASP A 360 -19.75 23.03 2.21
CA ASP A 360 -19.46 23.38 3.60
C ASP A 360 -17.96 23.66 3.82
N TYR A 361 -17.10 23.22 2.91
CA TYR A 361 -15.63 23.36 2.97
C TYR A 361 -15.08 23.69 1.57
N PRO A 362 -15.38 24.87 1.01
CA PRO A 362 -14.98 25.24 -0.34
C PRO A 362 -13.46 25.33 -0.53
N GLU A 363 -12.70 25.60 0.52
CA GLU A 363 -11.23 25.65 0.52
C GLU A 363 -10.60 24.27 0.32
N TYR A 364 -11.32 23.21 0.63
CA TYR A 364 -10.90 21.83 0.40
C TYR A 364 -11.46 21.25 -0.90
N THR A 365 -11.95 22.12 -1.75
CA THR A 365 -12.41 21.74 -3.07
C THR A 365 -11.23 21.28 -3.92
N ASP A 366 -11.57 20.31 -4.74
CA ASP A 366 -10.74 19.64 -5.74
C ASP A 366 -9.53 20.50 -6.18
N PRO A 367 -8.28 20.10 -5.90
CA PRO A 367 -7.09 20.80 -6.39
C PRO A 367 -7.00 20.87 -7.92
N GLY A 368 -8.03 20.43 -8.63
CA GLY A 368 -8.20 20.41 -10.06
C GLY A 368 -8.64 19.03 -10.55
N LYS A 369 -9.55 19.05 -11.49
CA LYS A 369 -9.92 17.83 -12.22
C LYS A 369 -8.66 17.18 -12.80
N ASN A 370 -8.48 15.89 -12.56
CA ASN A 370 -7.39 15.12 -13.12
C ASN A 370 -6.00 15.26 -12.47
N VAL A 371 -5.93 15.51 -11.15
CA VAL A 371 -4.64 15.44 -10.45
C VAL A 371 -4.09 14.00 -10.46
N ARG A 372 -2.79 13.88 -10.59
CA ARG A 372 -2.09 12.60 -10.50
C ARG A 372 -2.08 12.12 -9.05
N ALA A 373 -2.16 10.80 -8.87
CA ALA A 373 -2.01 10.20 -7.54
C ALA A 373 -0.62 10.52 -6.95
N THR A 374 -0.60 10.79 -5.65
CA THR A 374 0.65 11.00 -4.90
C THR A 374 1.36 9.67 -4.63
N GLY A 375 2.68 9.70 -4.51
CA GLY A 375 3.49 8.52 -4.18
C GLY A 375 3.69 7.53 -5.34
N ILE A 376 3.27 7.89 -6.58
CA ILE A 376 3.30 6.98 -7.73
C ILE A 376 4.02 7.65 -8.90
N PRO A 377 5.11 7.06 -9.41
CA PRO A 377 5.78 7.54 -10.60
C PRO A 377 4.92 7.24 -11.84
N ARG A 378 5.00 8.08 -12.87
CA ARG A 378 4.31 7.85 -14.14
C ARG A 378 5.00 6.84 -15.00
N THR A 379 6.32 6.90 -15.04
CA THR A 379 7.16 6.01 -15.84
C THR A 379 8.21 5.39 -14.95
N THR A 380 8.40 4.09 -15.09
CA THR A 380 9.49 3.33 -14.51
C THR A 380 10.16 2.55 -15.63
N PHE A 381 11.47 2.49 -15.58
CA PHE A 381 12.26 1.73 -16.53
C PHE A 381 13.40 1.06 -15.79
N TYR A 382 13.70 -0.17 -16.15
CA TYR A 382 14.92 -0.83 -15.72
C TYR A 382 15.55 -1.61 -16.87
N VAL A 383 16.86 -1.73 -16.81
CA VAL A 383 17.61 -2.64 -17.64
C VAL A 383 18.73 -3.24 -16.81
N TYR A 384 18.94 -4.53 -16.98
CA TYR A 384 20.11 -5.13 -16.42
C TYR A 384 20.74 -6.15 -17.37
N ALA A 385 22.06 -6.30 -17.31
CA ALA A 385 22.83 -7.20 -18.14
C ALA A 385 23.79 -8.02 -17.28
N ASP A 386 23.82 -9.32 -17.54
CA ASP A 386 24.75 -10.26 -16.95
C ASP A 386 25.59 -10.90 -18.04
N TYR A 387 26.90 -10.79 -17.90
CA TYR A 387 27.83 -11.43 -18.78
C TYR A 387 28.82 -12.31 -18.01
N THR A 388 28.92 -13.58 -18.36
CA THR A 388 29.88 -14.53 -17.77
C THR A 388 30.95 -14.90 -18.79
N ILE A 389 32.22 -14.77 -18.41
CA ILE A 389 33.34 -15.18 -19.24
C ILE A 389 33.35 -16.72 -19.35
N PRO A 390 33.21 -17.28 -20.59
CA PRO A 390 33.04 -18.72 -20.76
C PRO A 390 34.35 -19.50 -20.77
N LYS A 391 35.51 -18.88 -21.08
CA LYS A 391 36.81 -19.54 -21.30
C LYS A 391 37.96 -18.71 -20.78
N GLY A 392 39.14 -19.33 -20.65
CA GLY A 392 40.39 -18.68 -20.30
C GLY A 392 40.62 -18.56 -18.79
N LEU A 393 41.58 -17.73 -18.40
CA LEU A 393 42.03 -17.56 -17.01
C LEU A 393 40.95 -17.02 -16.11
N LEU A 394 40.09 -16.18 -16.63
CA LEU A 394 38.95 -15.54 -15.91
C LEU A 394 37.61 -16.26 -16.14
N LYS A 395 37.65 -17.56 -16.54
CA LYS A 395 36.44 -18.33 -16.69
C LYS A 395 35.61 -18.27 -15.40
N ASN A 396 34.30 -18.13 -15.55
CA ASN A 396 33.32 -17.98 -14.46
C ASN A 396 33.41 -16.65 -13.69
N LEU A 397 34.11 -15.66 -14.21
CA LEU A 397 33.94 -14.27 -13.78
C LEU A 397 32.72 -13.71 -14.51
N SER A 398 31.77 -13.20 -13.74
CA SER A 398 30.54 -12.57 -14.24
C SER A 398 30.53 -11.08 -13.92
N PHE A 399 30.03 -10.30 -14.86
CA PHE A 399 29.79 -8.88 -14.74
C PHE A 399 28.30 -8.64 -14.72
N HIS A 400 27.87 -7.82 -13.80
CA HIS A 400 26.51 -7.37 -13.68
C HIS A 400 26.48 -5.84 -13.82
N LEU A 401 25.57 -5.34 -14.65
CA LEU A 401 25.33 -3.91 -14.79
C LEU A 401 23.83 -3.68 -14.84
N SER A 402 23.31 -2.77 -14.01
CA SER A 402 21.90 -2.39 -14.00
C SER A 402 21.71 -0.89 -14.07
N GLY A 403 20.60 -0.48 -14.69
CA GLY A 403 20.14 0.89 -14.69
C GLY A 403 18.66 0.93 -14.34
N THR A 404 18.28 1.77 -13.39
CA THR A 404 16.90 1.96 -12.98
C THR A 404 16.49 3.41 -13.09
N PHE A 405 15.34 3.65 -13.67
CA PHE A 405 14.74 4.98 -13.82
C PHE A 405 13.38 5.05 -13.18
N GLN A 406 13.12 6.13 -12.48
CA GLN A 406 11.83 6.47 -11.91
C GLN A 406 11.51 7.93 -12.25
N ASP A 407 10.33 8.16 -12.84
CA ASP A 407 9.80 9.51 -13.07
C ASP A 407 9.52 10.21 -11.74
N LYS A 408 9.41 11.54 -11.78
CA LYS A 408 9.04 12.34 -10.60
C LYS A 408 7.80 11.84 -9.90
N ILE A 409 7.82 11.90 -8.57
CA ILE A 409 6.73 11.49 -7.70
C ILE A 409 6.18 12.70 -6.98
N PHE A 410 4.89 12.99 -7.15
CA PHE A 410 4.22 14.03 -6.39
C PHE A 410 3.98 13.59 -4.95
N THR A 411 4.30 14.47 -4.01
CA THR A 411 4.15 14.22 -2.56
C THR A 411 2.92 14.92 -1.99
N ASP A 412 2.42 15.95 -2.67
CA ASP A 412 1.19 16.66 -2.28
C ASP A 412 0.03 16.38 -3.24
N VAL A 413 -1.19 16.43 -2.72
CA VAL A 413 -2.42 16.16 -3.50
C VAL A 413 -2.70 17.20 -4.58
N ALA A 414 -2.11 18.38 -4.48
CA ALA A 414 -2.24 19.45 -5.49
C ALA A 414 -1.18 19.35 -6.60
N ASN A 415 -0.29 18.36 -6.53
CA ASN A 415 0.80 18.14 -7.46
C ASN A 415 1.76 19.35 -7.61
N ARG A 416 1.98 20.11 -6.54
CA ARG A 416 2.89 21.26 -6.50
C ARG A 416 4.29 20.87 -6.04
N VAL A 417 4.38 19.89 -5.15
CA VAL A 417 5.65 19.39 -4.58
C VAL A 417 5.90 17.99 -5.10
N TYR A 418 7.12 17.72 -5.48
CA TYR A 418 7.52 16.42 -6.03
C TYR A 418 8.98 16.09 -5.71
N ASN A 419 9.26 14.83 -5.56
CA ASN A 419 10.62 14.31 -5.66
C ASN A 419 10.99 14.24 -7.13
N PRO A 420 12.17 14.72 -7.53
CA PRO A 420 12.60 14.71 -8.93
C PRO A 420 12.71 13.29 -9.50
N ALA A 421 12.78 13.20 -10.82
CA ALA A 421 13.09 11.95 -11.48
C ALA A 421 14.50 11.48 -11.13
N LEU A 422 14.65 10.15 -10.99
CA LEU A 422 15.89 9.52 -10.57
C LEU A 422 16.30 8.46 -11.57
N PHE A 423 17.60 8.43 -11.89
CA PHE A 423 18.24 7.36 -12.63
C PHE A 423 19.47 6.89 -11.85
N LEU A 424 19.51 5.62 -11.51
CA LEU A 424 20.62 4.98 -10.80
C LEU A 424 21.25 3.92 -11.68
N VAL A 425 22.54 3.76 -11.54
CA VAL A 425 23.32 2.70 -12.19
C VAL A 425 24.11 1.95 -11.13
N ASP A 426 23.95 0.62 -11.12
CA ASP A 426 24.64 -0.26 -10.20
C ASP A 426 25.47 -1.29 -10.97
N GLY A 427 26.54 -1.79 -10.37
CA GLY A 427 27.40 -2.78 -10.97
C GLY A 427 27.89 -3.84 -10.01
N GLY A 428 28.22 -5.00 -10.53
CA GLY A 428 28.72 -6.09 -9.72
C GLY A 428 29.71 -6.99 -10.47
N LEU A 429 30.59 -7.60 -9.71
CA LEU A 429 31.51 -8.64 -10.15
C LEU A 429 31.31 -9.87 -9.30
N PHE A 430 31.18 -11.02 -9.94
CA PHE A 430 31.01 -12.29 -9.27
C PHE A 430 32.02 -13.29 -9.83
N TYR A 431 32.80 -13.94 -8.96
CA TYR A 431 33.73 -14.96 -9.37
C TYR A 431 33.46 -16.26 -8.61
N THR A 432 33.07 -17.29 -9.37
CA THR A 432 32.76 -18.61 -8.80
C THR A 432 33.91 -19.55 -8.96
N ILE A 433 34.51 -19.94 -7.83
CA ILE A 433 35.67 -20.85 -7.75
C ILE A 433 35.16 -22.28 -7.57
N LYS A 434 35.55 -23.15 -8.51
CA LYS A 434 35.25 -24.61 -8.47
C LYS A 434 33.77 -24.93 -8.14
N GLN A 435 32.83 -24.08 -8.49
CA GLN A 435 31.39 -24.21 -8.19
C GLN A 435 31.07 -24.34 -6.69
N LYS A 436 31.96 -23.90 -5.80
CA LYS A 436 31.80 -24.06 -4.34
C LYS A 436 31.82 -22.74 -3.59
N VAL A 437 32.57 -21.78 -4.08
CA VAL A 437 32.73 -20.48 -3.43
C VAL A 437 32.50 -19.38 -4.46
N THR A 438 31.59 -18.45 -4.15
CA THR A 438 31.40 -17.26 -4.97
C THR A 438 31.88 -16.04 -4.20
N LEU A 439 32.79 -15.30 -4.79
CA LEU A 439 33.19 -13.96 -4.34
C LEU A 439 32.31 -12.96 -5.08
N ALA A 440 31.76 -12.00 -4.35
CA ALA A 440 30.90 -10.96 -4.90
C ALA A 440 31.40 -9.58 -4.47
N LEU A 441 31.45 -8.66 -5.42
CA LEU A 441 31.65 -7.24 -5.18
C LEU A 441 30.47 -6.52 -5.84
N ASN A 442 29.69 -5.78 -5.06
CA ASN A 442 28.60 -4.95 -5.56
C ASN A 442 28.93 -3.50 -5.26
N VAL A 443 28.60 -2.64 -6.21
CA VAL A 443 28.71 -1.18 -6.08
C VAL A 443 27.37 -0.60 -6.51
N ASP A 444 26.66 -0.02 -5.57
CA ASP A 444 25.40 0.66 -5.81
C ASP A 444 25.68 2.13 -6.12
N ASN A 445 24.81 2.73 -6.96
CA ASN A 445 24.90 4.13 -7.33
C ASN A 445 26.29 4.54 -7.87
N LEU A 446 26.74 3.87 -8.92
CA LEU A 446 28.08 4.03 -9.53
C LEU A 446 28.47 5.48 -9.87
N PHE A 447 27.50 6.36 -10.09
CA PHE A 447 27.72 7.76 -10.45
C PHE A 447 27.48 8.73 -9.27
N ASP A 448 27.38 8.20 -8.04
CA ASP A 448 27.18 9.00 -6.81
C ASP A 448 26.06 10.05 -6.97
N LYS A 449 24.91 9.60 -7.51
CA LYS A 449 23.76 10.46 -7.73
C LYS A 449 23.12 10.82 -6.41
N GLU A 450 23.05 12.10 -6.08
CA GLU A 450 22.27 12.62 -4.95
C GLU A 450 20.75 12.53 -5.22
N TYR A 451 19.95 12.08 -4.22
CA TYR A 451 18.50 11.91 -4.34
C TYR A 451 17.76 11.98 -2.98
#